data_101945eb4f687f1211d38f7f866fe98c
#
_entry.id   101945eb4f687f1211d38f7f866fe98c
#
_cell.length_a   1.000
_cell.length_b   1.000
_cell.length_c   1.000
_cell.angle_alpha   90.00
_cell.angle_beta   90.00
_cell.angle_gamma   90.00
#
_symmetry.space_group_name_H-M   'P 1'
#
loop_
_entity.id
_entity.type
_entity.pdbx_description
1 polymer ?
#
loop_
_entity_poly.entity_id
_entity_poly.type
_entity_poly.pdbx_seq_one_letter_code
_entity_poly.pdbx_strand_id
1 'polypeptide(L)'
;MRSLIKWNPISDFHDVTNQLSHLMNFGQRPYYNDEGGVNDLAEWIPAVNVTEDDSGYNIDLEVPGVTKDDIQIKLDNGIITVSGERKLNKRLKNDKIHKTEFVVGKFSRNFKIPQNTEFSKINASFENGILSVSLPKAESSKPKNIKIEVK
;
A
#
# COMPACT_ATOMS: atom_id res chain seq x y z
N MET A 1 12.22 24.25 -37.59
CA MET A 1 10.80 24.19 -37.20
C MET A 1 10.75 23.58 -35.77
N ARG A 2 10.44 24.40 -34.79
CA ARG A 2 10.26 23.91 -33.42
C ARG A 2 8.81 23.41 -33.25
N SER A 3 8.62 22.13 -33.07
CA SER A 3 7.33 21.53 -32.72
C SER A 3 6.90 22.03 -31.35
N LEU A 4 5.80 22.76 -31.27
CA LEU A 4 5.15 23.14 -30.03
C LEU A 4 4.52 21.88 -29.42
N ILE A 5 5.06 21.40 -28.31
CA ILE A 5 4.42 20.35 -27.52
C ILE A 5 3.15 20.96 -26.94
N LYS A 6 2.02 20.50 -27.43
CA LYS A 6 0.70 20.91 -26.93
C LYS A 6 0.50 20.30 -25.55
N TRP A 7 0.72 21.11 -24.52
CA TRP A 7 0.39 20.73 -23.15
C TRP A 7 -1.13 20.55 -23.03
N ASN A 8 -1.57 19.35 -22.67
CA ASN A 8 -2.99 19.01 -22.53
C ASN A 8 -3.26 18.56 -21.09
N PRO A 9 -3.64 19.48 -20.19
CA PRO A 9 -3.85 19.17 -18.78
C PRO A 9 -5.03 18.22 -18.51
N ILE A 10 -5.86 17.96 -19.52
CA ILE A 10 -7.03 17.08 -19.40
C ILE A 10 -6.64 15.61 -19.47
N SER A 11 -5.57 15.23 -20.19
CA SER A 11 -5.10 13.85 -20.26
C SER A 11 -4.50 13.39 -18.92
N ASP A 12 -3.75 14.29 -18.25
CA ASP A 12 -3.15 14.01 -16.96
C ASP A 12 -4.22 13.89 -15.84
N PHE A 13 -5.36 14.61 -16.02
CA PHE A 13 -6.50 14.50 -15.11
C PHE A 13 -7.26 13.18 -15.26
N HIS A 14 -7.30 12.58 -16.44
CA HIS A 14 -7.90 11.26 -16.66
C HIS A 14 -7.10 10.13 -15.98
N ASP A 15 -5.78 10.22 -15.96
CA ASP A 15 -4.95 9.23 -15.25
C ASP A 15 -5.10 9.34 -13.73
N VAL A 16 -5.24 10.56 -13.21
CA VAL A 16 -5.52 10.78 -11.78
C VAL A 16 -6.95 10.34 -11.42
N THR A 17 -7.95 10.58 -12.26
CA THR A 17 -9.33 10.12 -12.00
C THR A 17 -9.48 8.62 -12.14
N ASN A 18 -8.73 7.95 -13.01
CA ASN A 18 -8.71 6.50 -13.09
C ASN A 18 -8.03 5.88 -11.85
N GLN A 19 -6.94 6.46 -11.36
CA GLN A 19 -6.33 6.04 -10.10
C GLN A 19 -7.26 6.33 -8.91
N LEU A 20 -7.98 7.44 -8.91
CA LEU A 20 -8.93 7.80 -7.85
C LEU A 20 -10.19 6.93 -7.90
N SER A 21 -10.67 6.52 -9.07
CA SER A 21 -11.81 5.59 -9.18
C SER A 21 -11.48 4.20 -8.67
N HIS A 22 -10.22 3.76 -8.77
CA HIS A 22 -9.73 2.54 -8.11
C HIS A 22 -9.68 2.67 -6.58
N LEU A 23 -9.50 3.89 -6.07
CA LEU A 23 -9.55 4.18 -4.63
C LEU A 23 -11.00 4.36 -4.10
N MET A 24 -11.92 4.82 -4.94
CA MET A 24 -13.31 5.10 -4.53
C MET A 24 -14.26 3.90 -4.63
N ASN A 25 -13.81 2.75 -5.12
CA ASN A 25 -14.64 1.53 -5.14
C ASN A 25 -14.69 0.86 -3.75
N PHE A 26 -14.89 1.68 -2.73
CA PHE A 26 -15.25 1.25 -1.37
C PHE A 26 -16.67 0.69 -1.39
N GLY A 27 -16.83 -0.59 -1.65
CA GLY A 27 -18.12 -1.23 -1.45
C GLY A 27 -18.53 -2.29 -2.46
N GLN A 28 -17.77 -2.55 -3.49
CA GLN A 28 -18.06 -3.63 -4.43
C GLN A 28 -16.89 -4.59 -4.59
N ARG A 29 -17.18 -5.85 -4.48
CA ARG A 29 -16.45 -7.11 -4.70
C ARG A 29 -15.03 -7.01 -5.27
N PRO A 30 -14.10 -7.91 -4.89
CA PRO A 30 -12.71 -7.89 -5.34
C PRO A 30 -12.65 -7.86 -6.87
N TYR A 31 -12.04 -6.80 -7.41
CA TYR A 31 -11.86 -6.61 -8.83
C TYR A 31 -10.80 -7.60 -9.33
N TYR A 32 -11.16 -8.39 -10.30
CA TYR A 32 -10.25 -9.20 -11.10
C TYR A 32 -9.27 -8.28 -11.82
N ASN A 33 -8.02 -8.27 -11.45
CA ASN A 33 -6.96 -7.72 -12.29
C ASN A 33 -6.49 -8.83 -13.22
N ASP A 34 -6.70 -8.60 -14.51
CA ASP A 34 -6.47 -9.50 -15.64
C ASP A 34 -4.98 -9.59 -16.05
N GLU A 35 -4.04 -9.52 -15.12
CA GLU A 35 -2.63 -9.78 -15.38
C GLU A 35 -2.05 -10.78 -14.35
N GLY A 36 -2.25 -12.05 -14.68
CA GLY A 36 -1.34 -13.17 -14.42
C GLY A 36 -0.83 -13.36 -13.00
N GLY A 37 -1.69 -13.80 -12.09
CA GLY A 37 -1.28 -14.41 -10.84
C GLY A 37 -2.50 -14.95 -10.12
N VAL A 38 -2.52 -16.23 -9.80
CA VAL A 38 -3.55 -16.86 -8.97
C VAL A 38 -3.45 -16.21 -7.59
N ASN A 39 -4.14 -15.10 -7.41
CA ASN A 39 -4.30 -14.50 -6.10
C ASN A 39 -5.36 -15.34 -5.38
N ASP A 40 -4.95 -15.99 -4.29
CA ASP A 40 -5.89 -16.40 -3.25
C ASP A 40 -6.87 -15.25 -3.04
N LEU A 41 -8.15 -15.50 -3.25
CA LEU A 41 -9.20 -14.49 -3.22
C LEU A 41 -9.12 -13.74 -1.90
N ALA A 42 -8.67 -12.48 -1.96
CA ALA A 42 -8.70 -11.61 -0.81
C ALA A 42 -10.17 -11.35 -0.46
N GLU A 43 -10.57 -11.69 0.77
CA GLU A 43 -11.95 -11.56 1.24
C GLU A 43 -12.24 -10.14 1.72
N TRP A 44 -11.19 -9.39 2.04
CA TRP A 44 -11.30 -7.97 2.41
C TRP A 44 -10.02 -7.19 2.04
N ILE A 45 -10.14 -5.87 2.00
CA ILE A 45 -9.08 -4.96 1.60
C ILE A 45 -8.80 -4.00 2.77
N PRO A 46 -7.61 -4.07 3.42
CA PRO A 46 -7.20 -3.10 4.43
C PRO A 46 -7.14 -1.67 3.88
N ALA A 47 -7.58 -0.70 4.67
CA ALA A 47 -7.33 0.71 4.38
C ALA A 47 -5.83 1.01 4.50
N VAL A 48 -5.34 1.94 3.67
CA VAL A 48 -3.91 2.25 3.56
C VAL A 48 -3.70 3.74 3.44
N ASN A 49 -2.70 4.25 4.18
CA ASN A 49 -2.09 5.53 3.95
C ASN A 49 -0.69 5.32 3.36
N VAL A 50 -0.35 6.06 2.32
CA VAL A 50 1.00 6.14 1.78
C VAL A 50 1.46 7.58 1.88
N THR A 51 2.57 7.81 2.55
CA THR A 51 3.15 9.15 2.75
C THR A 51 4.59 9.17 2.28
N GLU A 52 5.05 10.34 1.86
CA GLU A 52 6.43 10.60 1.45
C GLU A 52 6.96 11.83 2.17
N ASP A 53 8.22 11.74 2.63
CA ASP A 53 8.99 12.86 3.15
C ASP A 53 10.40 12.88 2.54
N ASP A 54 11.28 13.75 3.04
CA ASP A 54 12.66 13.87 2.57
C ASP A 54 13.48 12.59 2.84
N SER A 55 13.11 11.82 3.85
CA SER A 55 13.83 10.63 4.30
C SER A 55 13.38 9.36 3.56
N GLY A 56 12.12 9.28 3.14
CA GLY A 56 11.58 8.06 2.55
C GLY A 56 10.09 8.08 2.32
N TYR A 57 9.54 6.87 2.19
CA TYR A 57 8.11 6.60 2.08
C TYR A 57 7.66 5.76 3.27
N ASN A 58 6.43 5.97 3.71
CA ASN A 58 5.80 5.15 4.73
C ASN A 58 4.45 4.63 4.21
N ILE A 59 4.18 3.35 4.47
CA ILE A 59 2.94 2.69 4.12
C ILE A 59 2.33 2.18 5.42
N ASP A 60 1.17 2.72 5.80
CA ASP A 60 0.44 2.30 6.99
C ASP A 60 -0.83 1.58 6.58
N LEU A 61 -1.00 0.33 7.04
CA LEU A 61 -2.18 -0.49 6.79
C LEU A 61 -2.98 -0.67 8.08
N GLU A 62 -4.30 -0.44 8.00
CA GLU A 62 -5.22 -0.75 9.10
C GLU A 62 -5.60 -2.23 9.06
N VAL A 63 -5.06 -3.00 9.98
CA VAL A 63 -5.33 -4.45 10.11
C VAL A 63 -5.73 -4.82 11.56
N PRO A 64 -6.69 -4.13 12.17
CA PRO A 64 -7.14 -4.42 13.53
C PRO A 64 -7.67 -5.84 13.63
N GLY A 65 -7.37 -6.53 14.72
CA GLY A 65 -7.81 -7.92 14.95
C GLY A 65 -6.98 -8.99 14.24
N VAL A 66 -5.94 -8.59 13.49
CA VAL A 66 -4.90 -9.50 12.97
C VAL A 66 -3.78 -9.58 13.99
N THR A 67 -3.13 -10.73 14.12
CA THR A 67 -1.93 -10.87 14.95
C THR A 67 -0.68 -10.76 14.10
N LYS A 68 0.46 -10.40 14.72
CA LYS A 68 1.73 -10.28 14.00
C LYS A 68 2.09 -11.57 13.23
N ASP A 69 1.79 -12.72 13.82
CA ASP A 69 2.11 -14.04 13.23
C ASP A 69 1.23 -14.37 12.02
N ASP A 70 0.10 -13.69 11.86
CA ASP A 70 -0.82 -13.86 10.74
C ASP A 70 -0.55 -12.85 9.60
N ILE A 71 0.54 -12.07 9.68
CA ILE A 71 0.96 -11.11 8.66
C ILE A 71 2.21 -11.61 7.96
N GLN A 72 2.23 -11.54 6.63
CA GLN A 72 3.39 -11.83 5.80
C GLN A 72 3.70 -10.63 4.92
N ILE A 73 4.98 -10.27 4.84
CA ILE A 73 5.50 -9.24 3.95
C ILE A 73 6.53 -9.89 3.03
N LYS A 74 6.32 -9.76 1.73
CA LYS A 74 7.25 -10.25 0.70
C LYS A 74 7.69 -9.08 -0.16
N LEU A 75 8.98 -9.04 -0.48
CA LEU A 75 9.55 -8.12 -1.46
C LEU A 75 10.05 -8.95 -2.64
N ASP A 76 9.48 -8.70 -3.81
CA ASP A 76 9.88 -9.35 -5.05
C ASP A 76 9.79 -8.37 -6.22
N ASN A 77 10.84 -8.30 -7.04
CA ASN A 77 10.91 -7.47 -8.25
C ASN A 77 10.42 -6.01 -8.07
N GLY A 78 10.76 -5.39 -6.92
CA GLY A 78 10.36 -4.02 -6.61
C GLY A 78 8.89 -3.85 -6.23
N ILE A 79 8.22 -4.95 -5.86
CA ILE A 79 6.85 -4.96 -5.33
C ILE A 79 6.88 -5.51 -3.90
N ILE A 80 6.32 -4.75 -2.97
CA ILE A 80 5.98 -5.26 -1.63
C ILE A 80 4.57 -5.83 -1.68
N THR A 81 4.45 -7.09 -1.31
CA THR A 81 3.16 -7.76 -1.06
C THR A 81 2.98 -7.91 0.45
N VAL A 82 1.94 -7.30 0.98
CA VAL A 82 1.49 -7.49 2.36
C VAL A 82 0.25 -8.35 2.34
N SER A 83 0.30 -9.50 2.98
CA SER A 83 -0.82 -10.45 3.05
C SER A 83 -1.01 -10.96 4.47
N GLY A 84 -2.20 -11.47 4.76
CA GLY A 84 -2.51 -12.04 6.06
C GLY A 84 -3.96 -12.50 6.17
N GLU A 85 -4.34 -12.89 7.39
CA GLU A 85 -5.69 -13.36 7.68
C GLU A 85 -6.21 -12.76 8.99
N ARG A 86 -7.43 -12.20 8.95
CA ARG A 86 -8.18 -11.86 10.15
C ARG A 86 -9.07 -13.04 10.53
N LYS A 87 -8.73 -13.72 11.61
CA LYS A 87 -9.45 -14.90 12.09
C LYS A 87 -10.71 -14.52 12.86
N LEU A 88 -11.75 -15.33 12.71
CA LEU A 88 -12.94 -15.19 13.53
C LEU A 88 -12.58 -15.37 15.01
N ASN A 89 -13.07 -14.49 15.87
CA ASN A 89 -12.88 -14.62 17.31
C ASN A 89 -13.49 -15.94 17.80
N LYS A 90 -12.73 -16.72 18.59
CA LYS A 90 -13.16 -18.02 19.12
C LYS A 90 -14.46 -17.96 19.91
N ARG A 91 -14.74 -16.84 20.60
CA ARG A 91 -16.01 -16.61 21.31
C ARG A 91 -17.21 -16.69 20.37
N LEU A 92 -17.10 -16.13 19.17
CA LEU A 92 -18.19 -16.11 18.19
C LEU A 92 -18.52 -17.50 17.61
N LYS A 93 -17.68 -18.52 17.83
CA LYS A 93 -17.96 -19.89 17.36
C LYS A 93 -19.02 -20.60 18.21
N ASN A 94 -19.14 -20.21 19.46
CA ASN A 94 -20.03 -20.87 20.44
C ASN A 94 -21.21 -20.00 20.87
N ASP A 95 -21.19 -18.70 20.54
CA ASP A 95 -22.20 -17.75 20.96
C ASP A 95 -23.30 -17.62 19.89
N LYS A 96 -24.51 -17.28 20.35
CA LYS A 96 -25.59 -16.90 19.45
C LYS A 96 -25.31 -15.51 18.89
N ILE A 97 -24.91 -15.43 17.62
CA ILE A 97 -24.60 -14.17 16.96
C ILE A 97 -25.92 -13.47 16.58
N HIS A 98 -26.15 -12.28 17.11
CA HIS A 98 -27.28 -11.43 16.75
C HIS A 98 -26.95 -10.46 15.63
N LYS A 99 -25.69 -9.95 15.58
CA LYS A 99 -25.20 -9.05 14.54
C LYS A 99 -23.69 -9.17 14.45
N THR A 100 -23.16 -9.23 13.23
CA THR A 100 -21.73 -9.12 12.93
C THR A 100 -21.55 -8.22 11.70
N GLU A 101 -20.63 -7.28 11.79
CA GLU A 101 -20.27 -6.35 10.71
C GLU A 101 -18.76 -6.42 10.41
N PHE A 102 -18.01 -7.13 11.24
CA PHE A 102 -16.59 -7.32 11.01
C PHE A 102 -16.36 -8.32 9.88
N VAL A 103 -15.63 -7.87 8.88
CA VAL A 103 -15.15 -8.76 7.82
C VAL A 103 -13.97 -9.56 8.36
N VAL A 104 -13.99 -10.87 8.18
CA VAL A 104 -12.92 -11.82 8.51
C VAL A 104 -12.41 -12.47 7.24
N GLY A 105 -11.26 -13.13 7.32
CA GLY A 105 -10.67 -13.85 6.20
C GLY A 105 -9.36 -13.25 5.71
N LYS A 106 -8.93 -13.64 4.53
CA LYS A 106 -7.64 -13.29 3.95
C LYS A 106 -7.66 -11.90 3.33
N PHE A 107 -6.52 -11.22 3.40
CA PHE A 107 -6.25 -9.97 2.68
C PHE A 107 -4.91 -10.02 1.96
N SER A 108 -4.78 -9.22 0.90
CA SER A 108 -3.53 -9.01 0.18
C SER A 108 -3.48 -7.61 -0.41
N ARG A 109 -2.34 -6.93 -0.25
CA ARG A 109 -2.07 -5.60 -0.82
C ARG A 109 -0.70 -5.60 -1.47
N ASN A 110 -0.63 -5.06 -2.68
CA ASN A 110 0.61 -4.92 -3.44
C ASN A 110 0.98 -3.45 -3.59
N PHE A 111 2.26 -3.12 -3.38
CA PHE A 111 2.79 -1.77 -3.49
C PHE A 111 4.05 -1.79 -4.34
N LYS A 112 4.02 -1.05 -5.45
CA LYS A 112 5.21 -0.83 -6.26
C LYS A 112 6.14 0.14 -5.54
N ILE A 113 7.38 -0.29 -5.33
CA ILE A 113 8.39 0.51 -4.63
C ILE A 113 9.08 1.46 -5.62
N PRO A 114 9.26 2.75 -5.27
CA PRO A 114 10.06 3.67 -6.06
C PRO A 114 11.51 3.21 -6.20
N GLN A 115 12.12 3.40 -7.38
CA GLN A 115 13.50 2.95 -7.66
C GLN A 115 14.57 3.64 -6.79
N ASN A 116 14.25 4.79 -6.23
CA ASN A 116 15.12 5.55 -5.33
C ASN A 116 15.08 5.07 -3.88
N THR A 117 14.52 3.89 -3.60
CA THR A 117 14.44 3.29 -2.27
C THR A 117 15.70 2.48 -1.96
N GLU A 118 16.19 2.59 -0.72
CA GLU A 118 17.26 1.74 -0.18
C GLU A 118 16.68 0.41 0.34
N PHE A 119 16.61 -0.59 -0.52
CA PHE A 119 15.93 -1.86 -0.26
C PHE A 119 16.46 -2.61 0.98
N SER A 120 17.75 -2.46 1.27
CA SER A 120 18.40 -3.12 2.42
C SER A 120 17.97 -2.55 3.78
N LYS A 121 17.35 -1.37 3.78
CA LYS A 121 16.93 -0.65 4.99
C LYS A 121 15.42 -0.60 5.17
N ILE A 122 14.67 -1.36 4.36
CA ILE A 122 13.22 -1.48 4.54
C ILE A 122 12.94 -2.13 5.89
N ASN A 123 12.05 -1.52 6.64
CA ASN A 123 11.65 -2.00 7.96
C ASN A 123 10.13 -2.01 8.10
N ALA A 124 9.62 -2.91 8.94
CA ALA A 124 8.20 -2.99 9.26
C ALA A 124 7.99 -3.12 10.76
N SER A 125 6.99 -2.41 11.26
CA SER A 125 6.52 -2.48 12.65
C SER A 125 5.01 -2.71 12.69
N PHE A 126 4.55 -3.37 13.74
CA PHE A 126 3.12 -3.62 13.95
C PHE A 126 2.74 -3.23 15.37
N GLU A 127 1.86 -2.24 15.49
CA GLU A 127 1.40 -1.72 16.78
C GLU A 127 -0.05 -1.26 16.69
N ASN A 128 -0.84 -1.54 17.71
CA ASN A 128 -2.24 -1.11 17.84
C ASN A 128 -3.14 -1.44 16.62
N GLY A 129 -2.83 -2.51 15.89
CA GLY A 129 -3.58 -2.92 14.70
C GLY A 129 -3.19 -2.15 13.43
N ILE A 130 -2.13 -1.35 13.48
CA ILE A 130 -1.53 -0.68 12.32
C ILE A 130 -0.21 -1.39 11.98
N LEU A 131 -0.07 -1.80 10.73
CA LEU A 131 1.18 -2.24 10.15
C LEU A 131 1.81 -1.08 9.41
N SER A 132 2.97 -0.63 9.89
CA SER A 132 3.76 0.44 9.27
C SER A 132 4.97 -0.15 8.56
N VAL A 133 5.14 0.16 7.27
CA VAL A 133 6.29 -0.24 6.46
C VAL A 133 7.03 1.02 6.05
N SER A 134 8.30 1.15 6.48
CA SER A 134 9.17 2.28 6.17
C SER A 134 10.13 1.92 5.04
N LEU A 135 10.22 2.78 4.03
CA LEU A 135 10.97 2.64 2.80
C LEU A 135 11.95 3.82 2.65
N PRO A 136 13.14 3.78 3.26
CA PRO A 136 14.09 4.88 3.19
C PRO A 136 14.56 5.16 1.77
N LYS A 137 14.72 6.43 1.40
CA LYS A 137 15.35 6.84 0.14
C LYS A 137 16.84 6.55 0.17
N ALA A 138 17.38 6.12 -0.98
CA ALA A 138 18.81 5.97 -1.16
C ALA A 138 19.53 7.34 -0.96
N GLU A 139 20.69 7.34 -0.34
CA GLU A 139 21.44 8.57 -0.04
C GLU A 139 21.73 9.43 -1.28
N SER A 140 21.91 8.79 -2.45
CA SER A 140 22.09 9.48 -3.74
C SER A 140 20.87 10.27 -4.20
N SER A 141 19.69 9.94 -3.66
CA SER A 141 18.39 10.51 -4.05
C SER A 141 17.87 11.56 -3.07
N LYS A 142 18.58 11.77 -1.95
CA LYS A 142 18.19 12.81 -0.98
C LYS A 142 18.55 14.20 -1.48
N PRO A 143 17.75 15.23 -1.18
CA PRO A 143 18.06 16.61 -1.53
C PRO A 143 19.44 17.02 -0.97
N LYS A 144 20.32 17.54 -1.83
CA LYS A 144 21.61 18.07 -1.40
C LYS A 144 21.55 19.60 -1.40
N ASN A 145 21.79 20.21 -0.24
CA ASN A 145 21.99 21.66 -0.16
C ASN A 145 23.35 22.03 -0.77
N ILE A 146 23.33 22.70 -1.91
CA ILE A 146 24.54 23.25 -2.54
C ILE A 146 24.72 24.67 -2.05
N LYS A 147 25.77 24.96 -1.28
CA LYS A 147 26.17 26.33 -0.97
C LYS A 147 26.83 26.92 -2.22
N ILE A 148 26.24 27.99 -2.75
CA ILE A 148 26.85 28.76 -3.83
C ILE A 148 27.73 29.82 -3.17
N GLU A 149 29.06 29.75 -3.36
CA GLU A 149 29.95 30.85 -3.03
C GLU A 149 29.99 31.81 -4.22
N VAL A 150 29.50 33.02 -4.01
CA VAL A 150 29.58 34.11 -4.98
C VAL A 150 30.94 34.78 -4.76
N LYS A 151 31.82 34.72 -5.76
CA LYS A 151 33.07 35.48 -5.79
C LYS A 151 32.82 36.89 -6.31
#